data_b25c87b3637829e969ac612c48de38fc
#
_entry.id   b25c87b3637829e969ac612c48de38fc
#
_cell.length_a   1.000
_cell.length_b   1.000
_cell.length_c   1.000
_cell.angle_alpha   90.00
_cell.angle_beta   90.00
_cell.angle_gamma   90.00
#
_symmetry.space_group_name_H-M   'P 1'
#
loop_
_entity.id
_entity.type
_entity.pdbx_description
1 polymer ?
#
loop_
_entity_poly.entity_id
_entity_poly.type
_entity_poly.pdbx_seq_one_letter_code
_entity_poly.pdbx_strand_id
1 'polypeptide(L)'
;MKTKLYLAILSATACSFSAYSANIYDNHESKLDIFGDITAMVCNDRAARALTSVKEKGNHDNTLHTAVNFGISGKTIINEHADAVAFSEWMMPTDSNGFDEFKTKGQYVGIDGHQYGILTLGRGDNAFYTITGVTDVYNQLNTYAHDHYVWGDYQQGLFMYALSAMGFDLRISYQTAVDDVSDSNVDLKNGAAIALATTTSSGIGIAYGISYYDLKKKDVTDGSAFYTDNLIKMYHRSDKDYAFANALQPSFKIDRGFSITYGNFGDGLYLALNGTQTKYDNFTNHLYALETIANYHFENGFSATIGYSLKRFADTNLLSDLTFGTYYQVMPTFNV
;
A
#
# COMPACT_ATOMS: atom_id res chain seq x y z
N MET A 1 8.53 8.00 26.97
CA MET A 1 8.54 8.63 25.64
C MET A 1 9.01 7.70 24.50
N LYS A 2 9.74 6.61 24.79
CA LYS A 2 10.22 5.65 23.76
C LYS A 2 9.14 4.67 23.28
N THR A 3 8.17 4.35 24.12
CA THR A 3 7.07 3.39 23.81
C THR A 3 6.08 3.87 22.73
N LYS A 4 5.98 5.19 22.51
CA LYS A 4 5.08 5.74 21.49
C LYS A 4 5.60 5.60 20.04
N LEU A 5 6.90 5.37 19.87
CA LEU A 5 7.53 5.25 18.55
C LEU A 5 7.27 3.87 17.91
N TYR A 6 7.25 2.82 18.73
CA TYR A 6 7.00 1.45 18.26
C TYR A 6 5.55 1.24 17.81
N LEU A 7 4.60 1.90 18.48
CA LEU A 7 3.21 1.90 18.05
C LEU A 7 3.02 2.67 16.73
N ALA A 8 3.85 3.67 16.47
CA ALA A 8 3.82 4.45 15.23
C ALA A 8 4.33 3.63 14.02
N ILE A 9 5.22 2.67 14.22
CA ILE A 9 5.72 1.81 13.12
C ILE A 9 4.68 0.75 12.73
N LEU A 10 3.97 0.19 13.70
CA LEU A 10 2.79 -0.66 13.45
C LEU A 10 1.62 0.13 12.85
N SER A 11 1.47 1.40 13.23
CA SER A 11 0.42 2.28 12.70
C SER A 11 0.78 2.93 11.37
N ALA A 12 2.05 3.00 10.97
CA ALA A 12 2.45 3.46 9.64
C ALA A 12 2.15 2.44 8.54
N THR A 13 1.95 1.17 8.91
CA THR A 13 1.42 0.14 8.00
C THR A 13 -0.10 0.02 8.04
N ALA A 14 -0.76 0.53 9.09
CA ALA A 14 -2.21 0.67 9.19
C ALA A 14 -2.58 2.13 8.90
N CYS A 15 -2.03 2.65 7.82
CA CYS A 15 -2.15 4.06 7.55
C CYS A 15 -3.53 4.53 7.29
N SER A 16 -3.62 5.63 7.74
CA SER A 16 -4.30 6.80 7.28
C SER A 16 -5.61 7.14 7.91
N PHE A 17 -6.10 6.42 8.85
CA PHE A 17 -7.18 6.97 9.68
C PHE A 17 -6.86 6.68 11.13
N SER A 18 -7.07 7.67 11.98
CA SER A 18 -7.20 7.48 13.41
C SER A 18 -8.30 6.43 13.65
N ALA A 19 -7.94 5.18 13.46
CA ALA A 19 -8.75 4.07 13.92
C ALA A 19 -8.75 4.18 15.43
N TYR A 20 -9.80 4.72 15.98
CA TYR A 20 -9.99 4.70 17.43
C TYR A 20 -10.24 3.25 17.82
N SER A 21 -9.30 2.68 18.53
CA SER A 21 -9.49 1.35 19.07
C SER A 21 -10.26 1.40 20.38
N ALA A 22 -11.32 0.59 20.47
CA ALA A 22 -11.91 0.27 21.75
C ALA A 22 -11.10 -0.87 22.37
N ASN A 23 -10.58 -0.65 23.58
CA ASN A 23 -9.97 -1.70 24.36
C ASN A 23 -11.07 -2.62 24.89
N ILE A 24 -11.08 -3.87 24.45
CA ILE A 24 -12.07 -4.88 24.88
C ILE A 24 -11.58 -5.65 26.10
N TYR A 25 -10.27 -5.88 26.17
CA TYR A 25 -9.66 -6.64 27.24
C TYR A 25 -8.25 -6.15 27.52
N ASP A 26 -7.95 -5.91 28.78
CA ASP A 26 -6.62 -5.56 29.26
C ASP A 26 -6.46 -6.06 30.70
N ASN A 27 -5.54 -6.99 30.91
CA ASN A 27 -5.20 -7.53 32.22
C ASN A 27 -3.72 -7.33 32.59
N HIS A 28 -3.07 -6.33 31.97
CA HIS A 28 -1.65 -6.01 32.08
C HIS A 28 -0.68 -6.98 31.38
N GLU A 29 -1.05 -8.24 31.19
CA GLU A 29 -0.26 -9.25 30.46
C GLU A 29 -0.73 -9.40 29.02
N SER A 30 -2.03 -9.24 28.79
CA SER A 30 -2.67 -9.37 27.48
C SER A 30 -3.62 -8.23 27.19
N LYS A 31 -3.62 -7.78 25.95
CA LYS A 31 -4.46 -6.69 25.45
C LYS A 31 -5.15 -7.13 24.17
N LEU A 32 -6.44 -6.80 24.05
CA LEU A 32 -7.24 -6.97 22.83
C LEU A 32 -7.97 -5.68 22.52
N ASP A 33 -7.74 -5.17 21.34
CA ASP A 33 -8.38 -3.96 20.82
C ASP A 33 -9.22 -4.29 19.57
N ILE A 34 -10.37 -3.61 19.43
CA ILE A 34 -11.15 -3.56 18.18
C ILE A 34 -11.10 -2.14 17.66
N PHE A 35 -10.94 -1.97 16.36
CA PHE A 35 -10.90 -0.68 15.70
C PHE A 35 -11.67 -0.71 14.37
N GLY A 36 -12.05 0.45 13.86
CA GLY A 36 -12.69 0.54 12.57
C GLY A 36 -13.22 1.94 12.27
N ASP A 37 -13.61 2.11 11.01
CA ASP A 37 -14.22 3.34 10.50
C ASP A 37 -15.30 3.05 9.45
N ILE A 38 -16.16 4.02 9.24
CA ILE A 38 -17.12 4.03 8.13
C ILE A 38 -16.88 5.32 7.35
N THR A 39 -16.59 5.18 6.08
CA THR A 39 -16.34 6.30 5.17
C THR A 39 -17.43 6.38 4.12
N ALA A 40 -17.94 7.58 3.86
CA ALA A 40 -18.82 7.87 2.73
C ALA A 40 -18.14 8.87 1.80
N MET A 41 -18.12 8.64 0.50
CA MET A 41 -17.42 9.47 -0.44
C MET A 41 -18.08 9.54 -1.81
N VAL A 42 -17.76 10.63 -2.52
CA VAL A 42 -18.05 10.78 -3.94
C VAL A 42 -16.73 10.98 -4.67
N CYS A 43 -16.45 10.13 -5.64
CA CYS A 43 -15.23 10.25 -6.42
C CYS A 43 -15.52 10.20 -7.93
N ASN A 44 -14.62 10.79 -8.72
CA ASN A 44 -14.58 10.68 -10.17
C ASN A 44 -13.16 10.29 -10.57
N ASP A 45 -12.98 9.05 -10.99
CA ASP A 45 -11.68 8.51 -11.31
C ASP A 45 -11.53 8.29 -12.82
N ARG A 46 -10.86 9.23 -13.47
CA ARG A 46 -10.56 9.14 -14.90
C ARG A 46 -9.31 8.29 -15.18
N ALA A 47 -8.39 8.23 -14.24
CA ALA A 47 -7.14 7.49 -14.43
C ALA A 47 -7.38 5.97 -14.40
N ALA A 48 -8.21 5.47 -13.51
CA ALA A 48 -8.62 4.07 -13.49
C ALA A 48 -9.23 3.65 -14.81
N ARG A 49 -10.09 4.49 -15.40
CA ARG A 49 -10.71 4.24 -16.72
C ARG A 49 -9.71 4.22 -17.87
N ALA A 50 -8.63 4.98 -17.77
CA ALA A 50 -7.59 5.00 -18.78
C ALA A 50 -6.66 3.79 -18.71
N LEU A 51 -6.48 3.23 -17.51
CA LEU A 51 -5.61 2.09 -17.26
C LEU A 51 -6.32 0.74 -17.49
N THR A 52 -7.62 0.67 -17.23
CA THR A 52 -8.40 -0.53 -17.51
C THR A 52 -8.91 -0.48 -18.94
N SER A 53 -8.56 -1.49 -19.75
CA SER A 53 -9.13 -1.68 -21.11
C SER A 53 -10.57 -2.17 -21.06
N VAL A 54 -11.07 -2.49 -19.88
CA VAL A 54 -12.44 -2.92 -19.63
C VAL A 54 -13.32 -1.68 -19.69
N LYS A 55 -14.26 -1.69 -20.61
CA LYS A 55 -15.40 -0.79 -20.64
C LYS A 55 -16.36 -1.15 -19.49
N GLU A 56 -15.88 -1.27 -18.30
CA GLU A 56 -16.76 -1.15 -17.17
C GLU A 56 -17.22 0.31 -17.21
N LYS A 57 -18.48 0.48 -17.59
CA LYS A 57 -19.23 1.70 -17.30
C LYS A 57 -19.22 1.79 -15.78
N GLY A 58 -18.10 2.34 -15.27
CA GLY A 58 -17.75 2.16 -13.90
C GLY A 58 -18.56 3.05 -13.03
N ASN A 59 -18.82 2.55 -11.95
CA ASN A 59 -19.35 3.09 -10.73
C ASN A 59 -18.57 4.26 -10.13
N HIS A 60 -17.66 4.89 -10.88
CA HIS A 60 -16.77 5.94 -10.40
C HIS A 60 -17.17 7.34 -10.87
N ASP A 61 -18.33 7.49 -11.51
CA ASP A 61 -18.80 8.78 -12.03
C ASP A 61 -19.77 9.45 -11.05
N ASN A 62 -19.22 10.14 -10.02
CA ASN A 62 -19.97 10.97 -9.08
C ASN A 62 -21.04 10.20 -8.27
N THR A 63 -20.89 8.91 -8.11
CA THR A 63 -21.75 8.10 -7.26
C THR A 63 -21.29 8.17 -5.81
N LEU A 64 -22.23 8.18 -4.87
CA LEU A 64 -21.91 8.06 -3.46
C LEU A 64 -21.53 6.62 -3.14
N HIS A 65 -20.33 6.41 -2.66
CA HIS A 65 -19.81 5.12 -2.20
C HIS A 65 -19.66 5.15 -0.69
N THR A 66 -19.80 3.98 -0.07
CA THR A 66 -19.45 3.79 1.34
C THR A 66 -18.46 2.65 1.46
N ALA A 67 -17.63 2.71 2.47
CA ALA A 67 -16.72 1.63 2.83
C ALA A 67 -16.69 1.50 4.35
N VAL A 68 -16.57 0.27 4.83
CA VAL A 68 -16.37 -0.05 6.24
C VAL A 68 -15.03 -0.73 6.37
N ASN A 69 -14.17 -0.22 7.23
CA ASN A 69 -12.98 -0.92 7.67
C ASN A 69 -13.19 -1.32 9.12
N PHE A 70 -12.80 -2.53 9.48
CA PHE A 70 -12.75 -2.94 10.88
C PHE A 70 -11.63 -3.95 11.09
N GLY A 71 -11.12 -4.01 12.31
CA GLY A 71 -10.05 -4.93 12.64
C GLY A 71 -9.95 -5.20 14.12
N ILE A 72 -9.11 -6.18 14.41
CA ILE A 72 -8.73 -6.58 15.76
C ILE A 72 -7.22 -6.60 15.86
N SER A 73 -6.68 -6.18 17.00
CA SER A 73 -5.29 -6.35 17.34
C SER A 73 -5.13 -6.92 18.73
N GLY A 74 -4.20 -7.85 18.88
CA GLY A 74 -3.91 -8.51 20.14
C GLY A 74 -2.42 -8.45 20.47
N LYS A 75 -2.12 -8.34 21.76
CA LYS A 75 -0.77 -8.38 22.28
C LYS A 75 -0.75 -9.16 23.59
N THR A 76 0.24 -10.03 23.78
CA THR A 76 0.43 -10.80 25.00
C THR A 76 1.91 -10.86 25.35
N ILE A 77 2.25 -10.55 26.59
CA ILE A 77 3.63 -10.64 27.10
C ILE A 77 4.05 -12.12 27.15
N ILE A 78 5.15 -12.46 26.48
CA ILE A 78 5.78 -13.77 26.58
C ILE A 78 6.80 -13.75 27.73
N ASN A 79 7.61 -12.69 27.77
CA ASN A 79 8.61 -12.45 28.80
C ASN A 79 9.05 -10.96 28.76
N GLU A 80 10.02 -10.59 29.60
CA GLU A 80 10.51 -9.20 29.67
C GLU A 80 11.13 -8.65 28.39
N HIS A 81 11.45 -9.50 27.41
CA HIS A 81 12.11 -9.15 26.15
C HIS A 81 11.24 -9.35 24.90
N ALA A 82 10.08 -9.98 25.05
CA ALA A 82 9.26 -10.34 23.89
C ALA A 82 7.76 -10.39 24.20
N ASP A 83 6.97 -9.88 23.24
CA ASP A 83 5.52 -9.99 23.23
C ASP A 83 5.07 -10.74 21.97
N ALA A 84 4.05 -11.58 22.10
CA ALA A 84 3.31 -12.08 20.95
C ALA A 84 2.35 -11.00 20.47
N VAL A 85 2.24 -10.84 19.15
CA VAL A 85 1.30 -9.91 18.52
C VAL A 85 0.46 -10.62 17.49
N ALA A 86 -0.79 -10.17 17.33
CA ALA A 86 -1.69 -10.63 16.30
C ALA A 86 -2.48 -9.43 15.75
N PHE A 87 -2.76 -9.44 14.47
CA PHE A 87 -3.49 -8.37 13.80
C PHE A 87 -4.35 -8.94 12.68
N SER A 88 -5.56 -8.43 12.54
CA SER A 88 -6.38 -8.68 11.37
C SER A 88 -7.26 -7.47 11.07
N GLU A 89 -7.25 -7.04 9.81
CA GLU A 89 -8.04 -5.92 9.29
C GLU A 89 -8.76 -6.34 8.01
N TRP A 90 -10.01 -5.96 7.91
CA TRP A 90 -10.86 -6.21 6.77
C TRP A 90 -11.51 -4.92 6.29
N MET A 91 -11.73 -4.86 4.99
CA MET A 91 -12.49 -3.81 4.32
C MET A 91 -13.70 -4.42 3.62
N MET A 92 -14.82 -3.75 3.72
CA MET A 92 -16.03 -4.06 2.98
C MET A 92 -16.43 -2.81 2.18
N PRO A 93 -15.99 -2.69 0.91
CA PRO A 93 -16.45 -1.63 0.05
C PRO A 93 -17.91 -1.91 -0.35
N THR A 94 -18.69 -0.86 -0.55
CA THR A 94 -20.00 -1.00 -1.20
C THR A 94 -19.90 -0.50 -2.63
N ASP A 95 -19.99 -1.42 -3.57
CA ASP A 95 -20.19 -1.05 -4.97
C ASP A 95 -21.69 -0.91 -5.29
N SER A 96 -21.99 -0.57 -6.53
CA SER A 96 -23.37 -0.40 -7.00
C SER A 96 -24.21 -1.68 -6.99
N ASN A 97 -23.61 -2.84 -6.81
CA ASN A 97 -24.29 -4.13 -6.79
C ASN A 97 -24.64 -4.59 -5.36
N GLY A 98 -24.16 -3.87 -4.34
CA GLY A 98 -24.64 -3.99 -2.96
C GLY A 98 -24.16 -5.21 -2.18
N PHE A 99 -23.31 -6.07 -2.74
CA PHE A 99 -22.77 -7.26 -2.09
C PHE A 99 -21.31 -7.45 -2.45
N ASP A 100 -20.44 -6.68 -1.80
CA ASP A 100 -19.02 -6.91 -1.95
C ASP A 100 -18.48 -7.83 -0.88
N GLU A 101 -17.53 -8.65 -1.29
CA GLU A 101 -16.86 -9.58 -0.40
C GLU A 101 -15.96 -8.82 0.58
N PHE A 102 -15.85 -9.37 1.79
CA PHE A 102 -14.83 -8.91 2.75
C PHE A 102 -13.44 -9.09 2.14
N LYS A 103 -12.72 -7.97 2.02
CA LYS A 103 -11.32 -7.99 1.59
C LYS A 103 -10.41 -7.91 2.80
N THR A 104 -9.54 -8.88 2.97
CA THR A 104 -8.52 -8.85 4.02
C THR A 104 -7.42 -7.88 3.60
N LYS A 105 -7.24 -6.81 4.35
CA LYS A 105 -6.13 -5.86 4.19
C LYS A 105 -4.85 -6.42 4.82
N GLY A 106 -4.86 -6.59 6.14
CA GLY A 106 -3.76 -7.15 6.89
C GLY A 106 -4.22 -8.34 7.73
N GLN A 107 -3.41 -9.38 7.81
CA GLN A 107 -3.63 -10.51 8.70
C GLN A 107 -2.31 -11.18 9.01
N TYR A 108 -1.81 -10.98 10.22
CA TYR A 108 -0.52 -11.53 10.62
C TYR A 108 -0.46 -11.85 12.12
N VAL A 109 0.48 -12.71 12.44
CA VAL A 109 0.95 -12.97 13.80
C VAL A 109 2.45 -12.66 13.87
N GLY A 110 2.97 -12.39 15.04
CA GLY A 110 4.38 -12.08 15.17
C GLY A 110 4.90 -12.04 16.58
N ILE A 111 6.18 -11.70 16.67
CA ILE A 111 6.90 -11.47 17.91
C ILE A 111 7.50 -10.07 17.87
N ASP A 112 7.14 -9.26 18.84
CA ASP A 112 7.76 -7.96 19.11
C ASP A 112 8.88 -8.16 20.14
N GLY A 113 10.12 -8.09 19.68
CA GLY A 113 11.32 -8.16 20.48
C GLY A 113 11.76 -6.81 21.05
N HIS A 114 10.86 -5.83 21.12
CA HIS A 114 11.07 -4.47 21.61
C HIS A 114 12.26 -3.79 20.89
N GLN A 115 13.39 -3.60 21.60
CA GLN A 115 14.58 -2.98 21.01
C GLN A 115 15.27 -3.82 19.93
N TYR A 116 14.92 -5.09 19.81
CA TYR A 116 15.45 -6.01 18.79
C TYR A 116 14.57 -6.08 17.55
N GLY A 117 13.49 -5.29 17.50
CA GLY A 117 12.57 -5.22 16.38
C GLY A 117 11.44 -6.23 16.45
N ILE A 118 10.61 -6.20 15.42
CA ILE A 118 9.42 -7.03 15.30
C ILE A 118 9.53 -7.94 14.07
N LEU A 119 9.17 -9.20 14.22
CA LEU A 119 9.00 -10.17 13.14
C LEU A 119 7.54 -10.54 13.02
N THR A 120 6.95 -10.35 11.85
CA THR A 120 5.56 -10.75 11.55
C THR A 120 5.48 -11.73 10.39
N LEU A 121 4.44 -12.54 10.38
CA LEU A 121 4.20 -13.65 9.45
C LEU A 121 2.74 -13.60 9.02
N GLY A 122 2.46 -13.50 7.72
CA GLY A 122 1.08 -13.50 7.23
C GLY A 122 0.87 -12.62 6.00
N ARG A 123 -0.17 -11.79 6.05
CA ARG A 123 -0.53 -10.82 5.01
C ARG A 123 -0.30 -9.40 5.55
N GLY A 124 0.38 -8.58 4.80
CA GLY A 124 0.64 -7.18 5.16
C GLY A 124 1.52 -6.48 4.13
N ASP A 125 2.04 -5.33 4.50
CA ASP A 125 2.89 -4.54 3.62
C ASP A 125 4.32 -5.08 3.62
N ASN A 126 4.93 -5.20 2.46
CA ASN A 126 6.32 -5.58 2.37
C ASN A 126 7.26 -4.37 2.66
N ALA A 127 8.57 -4.63 2.73
CA ALA A 127 9.53 -3.58 3.04
C ALA A 127 9.56 -2.44 2.00
N PHE A 128 9.25 -2.70 0.73
CA PHE A 128 9.27 -1.69 -0.33
C PHE A 128 8.11 -0.68 -0.21
N TYR A 129 7.01 -1.04 0.45
CA TYR A 129 5.91 -0.12 0.75
C TYR A 129 6.36 1.10 1.58
N THR A 130 7.47 1.01 2.32
CA THR A 130 8.11 2.16 2.97
C THR A 130 8.38 3.31 1.99
N ILE A 131 8.59 3.00 0.71
CA ILE A 131 8.87 3.99 -0.34
C ILE A 131 7.58 4.49 -0.98
N THR A 132 6.68 3.58 -1.36
CA THR A 132 5.49 3.91 -2.15
C THR A 132 4.32 4.35 -1.28
N GLY A 133 4.20 3.84 -0.06
CA GLY A 133 3.12 4.16 0.87
C GLY A 133 3.08 5.62 1.35
N VAL A 134 4.17 6.39 1.20
CA VAL A 134 4.17 7.81 1.60
C VAL A 134 3.22 8.69 0.77
N THR A 135 2.84 8.25 -0.42
CA THR A 135 1.87 8.94 -1.28
C THR A 135 0.52 8.24 -1.34
N ASP A 136 0.37 7.09 -0.71
CA ASP A 136 -0.87 6.35 -0.63
C ASP A 136 -1.76 6.91 0.50
N VAL A 137 -2.28 8.12 0.26
CA VAL A 137 -3.03 8.91 1.25
C VAL A 137 -4.51 9.09 0.89
N TYR A 138 -4.94 8.57 -0.25
CA TYR A 138 -6.32 8.63 -0.68
C TYR A 138 -7.08 7.37 -0.28
N ASN A 139 -8.28 7.51 0.25
CA ASN A 139 -9.09 6.38 0.71
C ASN A 139 -9.55 5.44 -0.40
N GLN A 140 -9.74 5.97 -1.60
CA GLN A 140 -10.36 5.23 -2.71
C GLN A 140 -9.72 5.53 -4.07
N LEU A 141 -8.92 6.56 -4.14
CA LEU A 141 -8.15 6.86 -5.34
C LEU A 141 -6.79 6.22 -5.17
N ASN A 142 -6.50 5.26 -6.01
CA ASN A 142 -5.17 4.66 -6.00
C ASN A 142 -4.15 5.62 -6.60
N THR A 143 -2.94 5.52 -6.14
CA THR A 143 -1.77 6.11 -6.76
C THR A 143 -1.39 5.25 -7.97
N TYR A 144 -1.91 5.56 -9.14
CA TYR A 144 -1.83 4.70 -10.33
C TYR A 144 -0.45 4.65 -11.00
N ALA A 145 0.52 5.39 -10.51
CA ALA A 145 1.85 5.35 -11.08
C ALA A 145 2.58 4.05 -10.78
N HIS A 146 2.27 3.40 -9.67
CA HIS A 146 2.86 2.12 -9.27
C HIS A 146 1.96 0.95 -9.66
N ASP A 147 2.55 -0.20 -9.97
CA ASP A 147 1.84 -1.45 -10.17
C ASP A 147 1.52 -2.09 -8.80
N HIS A 148 0.41 -2.83 -8.66
CA HIS A 148 -0.04 -3.39 -7.37
C HIS A 148 1.04 -4.16 -6.63
N TYR A 149 1.78 -5.03 -7.33
CA TYR A 149 2.85 -5.78 -6.69
C TYR A 149 4.17 -4.99 -6.57
N VAL A 150 4.25 -3.77 -7.11
CA VAL A 150 5.34 -2.82 -6.86
C VAL A 150 5.11 -2.10 -5.53
N TRP A 151 3.87 -1.81 -5.18
CA TRP A 151 3.54 -1.13 -3.92
C TRP A 151 3.96 -1.93 -2.70
N GLY A 152 3.79 -3.23 -2.78
CA GLY A 152 4.08 -4.10 -1.68
C GLY A 152 3.02 -4.09 -0.56
N ASP A 153 1.85 -3.49 -0.82
CA ASP A 153 0.73 -3.47 0.10
C ASP A 153 -0.02 -4.80 0.11
N TYR A 154 -0.57 -5.17 1.25
CA TYR A 154 -1.43 -6.34 1.46
C TYR A 154 -0.91 -7.65 0.86
N GLN A 155 0.40 -7.85 0.85
CA GLN A 155 1.06 -9.03 0.28
C GLN A 155 0.81 -10.27 1.14
N GLN A 156 0.46 -11.40 0.50
CA GLN A 156 0.30 -12.70 1.17
C GLN A 156 1.64 -13.44 1.29
N GLY A 157 1.70 -14.38 2.24
CA GLY A 157 2.86 -15.23 2.43
C GLY A 157 4.12 -14.49 2.85
N LEU A 158 3.95 -13.40 3.57
CA LEU A 158 4.99 -12.46 3.93
C LEU A 158 5.63 -12.78 5.28
N PHE A 159 6.95 -12.75 5.31
CA PHE A 159 7.78 -12.61 6.49
C PHE A 159 8.30 -11.18 6.50
N MET A 160 8.00 -10.41 7.53
CA MET A 160 8.44 -9.02 7.65
C MET A 160 9.19 -8.81 8.95
N TYR A 161 10.40 -8.31 8.85
CA TYR A 161 11.19 -7.83 9.98
C TYR A 161 11.33 -6.32 9.92
N ALA A 162 11.06 -5.64 11.03
CA ALA A 162 11.21 -4.20 11.17
C ALA A 162 12.00 -3.86 12.44
N LEU A 163 12.96 -2.97 12.30
CA LEU A 163 13.82 -2.50 13.39
C LEU A 163 14.01 -0.99 13.30
N SER A 164 13.73 -0.29 14.42
CA SER A 164 14.07 1.12 14.58
C SER A 164 15.22 1.26 15.56
N ALA A 165 16.38 1.68 15.07
CA ALA A 165 17.58 1.84 15.87
C ALA A 165 18.43 3.01 15.37
N MET A 166 19.06 3.76 16.28
CA MET A 166 20.02 4.84 15.96
C MET A 166 19.45 5.94 15.03
N GLY A 167 18.13 6.16 15.04
CA GLY A 167 17.46 7.13 14.16
C GLY A 167 17.16 6.62 12.76
N PHE A 168 17.38 5.33 12.50
CA PHE A 168 17.02 4.66 11.25
C PHE A 168 15.93 3.62 11.48
N ASP A 169 15.06 3.46 10.48
CA ASP A 169 14.05 2.42 10.37
C ASP A 169 14.46 1.47 9.24
N LEU A 170 14.82 0.25 9.60
CA LEU A 170 15.14 -0.83 8.68
C LEU A 170 13.94 -1.76 8.54
N ARG A 171 13.57 -2.09 7.30
CA ARG A 171 12.59 -3.12 6.99
C ARG A 171 13.18 -4.13 6.01
N ILE A 172 12.95 -5.40 6.28
CA ILE A 172 13.35 -6.51 5.42
C ILE A 172 12.16 -7.44 5.30
N SER A 173 11.81 -7.82 4.08
CA SER A 173 10.73 -8.77 3.86
C SER A 173 11.13 -9.87 2.90
N TYR A 174 10.55 -11.04 3.11
CA TYR A 174 10.58 -12.17 2.21
C TYR A 174 9.16 -12.67 1.98
N GLN A 175 8.82 -12.92 0.74
CA GLN A 175 7.51 -13.42 0.33
C GLN A 175 7.65 -14.80 -0.27
N THR A 176 6.84 -15.74 0.21
CA THR A 176 6.74 -17.09 -0.34
C THR A 176 5.99 -17.11 -1.67
N ALA A 177 5.89 -18.27 -2.29
CA ALA A 177 5.06 -18.44 -3.48
C ALA A 177 3.60 -18.09 -3.19
N VAL A 178 3.01 -17.30 -4.07
CA VAL A 178 1.61 -16.86 -3.99
C VAL A 178 1.03 -16.86 -5.39
N ASP A 179 -0.16 -17.40 -5.53
CA ASP A 179 -0.96 -17.28 -6.74
C ASP A 179 -1.86 -16.03 -6.62
N ASP A 180 -2.05 -15.31 -7.71
CA ASP A 180 -2.86 -14.10 -7.81
C ASP A 180 -2.51 -13.03 -6.75
N VAL A 181 -1.26 -12.56 -6.77
CA VAL A 181 -0.78 -11.52 -5.86
C VAL A 181 -1.68 -10.28 -5.93
N SER A 182 -2.28 -9.91 -4.80
CA SER A 182 -3.13 -8.73 -4.67
C SER A 182 -4.22 -8.62 -5.76
N ASP A 183 -4.87 -9.73 -6.11
CA ASP A 183 -5.91 -9.83 -7.15
C ASP A 183 -5.45 -9.38 -8.56
N SER A 184 -4.15 -9.42 -8.82
CA SER A 184 -3.56 -8.91 -10.06
C SER A 184 -3.43 -9.94 -11.18
N ASN A 185 -3.87 -11.19 -10.97
CA ASN A 185 -3.60 -12.33 -11.86
C ASN A 185 -2.10 -12.60 -12.09
N VAL A 186 -1.25 -12.17 -11.17
CA VAL A 186 0.19 -12.40 -11.21
C VAL A 186 0.57 -13.43 -10.16
N ASP A 187 1.21 -14.47 -10.56
CA ASP A 187 1.73 -15.51 -9.67
C ASP A 187 3.20 -15.24 -9.34
N LEU A 188 3.54 -15.35 -8.07
CA LEU A 188 4.92 -15.29 -7.58
C LEU A 188 5.46 -16.69 -7.28
N LYS A 189 6.75 -16.90 -7.53
CA LYS A 189 7.52 -17.99 -6.93
C LYS A 189 8.08 -17.57 -5.58
N ASN A 190 8.63 -16.38 -5.51
CA ASN A 190 9.10 -15.74 -4.29
C ASN A 190 9.36 -14.25 -4.53
N GLY A 191 9.51 -13.50 -3.44
CA GLY A 191 9.88 -12.09 -3.46
C GLY A 191 10.74 -11.74 -2.25
N ALA A 192 11.51 -10.67 -2.37
CA ALA A 192 12.26 -10.10 -1.26
C ALA A 192 12.34 -8.58 -1.41
N ALA A 193 12.32 -7.86 -0.31
CA ALA A 193 12.53 -6.42 -0.31
C ALA A 193 13.31 -5.98 0.92
N ILE A 194 13.99 -4.85 0.77
CA ILE A 194 14.66 -4.14 1.86
C ILE A 194 14.43 -2.64 1.68
N ALA A 195 14.19 -1.94 2.77
CA ALA A 195 14.11 -0.49 2.82
C ALA A 195 14.78 0.05 4.08
N LEU A 196 15.36 1.22 3.93
CA LEU A 196 15.95 1.99 5.01
C LEU A 196 15.35 3.40 4.98
N ALA A 197 14.86 3.87 6.12
CA ALA A 197 14.30 5.20 6.29
C ALA A 197 14.92 5.92 7.48
N THR A 198 14.89 7.24 7.45
CA THR A 198 15.27 8.11 8.57
C THR A 198 14.42 9.36 8.55
N THR A 199 14.15 9.93 9.73
CA THR A 199 13.43 11.21 9.84
C THR A 199 14.25 12.14 10.73
N THR A 200 14.50 13.35 10.21
CA THR A 200 15.22 14.40 10.93
C THR A 200 14.34 15.03 12.02
N SER A 201 14.96 15.72 12.95
CA SER A 201 14.24 16.51 13.99
C SER A 201 13.38 17.66 13.41
N SER A 202 13.67 18.09 12.18
CA SER A 202 12.88 19.10 11.45
C SER A 202 11.66 18.51 10.71
N GLY A 203 11.41 17.19 10.84
CA GLY A 203 10.27 16.54 10.20
C GLY A 203 10.50 16.13 8.74
N ILE A 204 11.75 16.17 8.25
CA ILE A 204 12.08 15.68 6.92
C ILE A 204 12.40 14.19 7.01
N GLY A 205 11.60 13.36 6.33
CA GLY A 205 11.83 11.94 6.16
C GLY A 205 12.48 11.64 4.81
N ILE A 206 13.39 10.66 4.79
CA ILE A 206 14.03 10.16 3.56
C ILE A 206 14.05 8.64 3.66
N ALA A 207 13.67 7.95 2.59
CA ALA A 207 13.80 6.51 2.50
C ALA A 207 14.34 6.06 1.15
N TYR A 208 15.00 4.90 1.14
CA TYR A 208 15.43 4.19 -0.05
C TYR A 208 15.17 2.70 0.11
N GLY A 209 14.75 2.05 -0.99
CA GLY A 209 14.46 0.63 -0.97
C GLY A 209 14.67 -0.05 -2.32
N ILE A 210 14.75 -1.37 -2.25
CA ILE A 210 14.84 -2.25 -3.40
C ILE A 210 13.96 -3.48 -3.15
N SER A 211 13.28 -3.96 -4.19
CA SER A 211 12.55 -5.23 -4.18
C SER A 211 12.91 -6.09 -5.37
N TYR A 212 12.80 -7.39 -5.20
CA TYR A 212 12.96 -8.41 -6.23
C TYR A 212 11.79 -9.37 -6.19
N TYR A 213 11.25 -9.73 -7.34
CA TYR A 213 10.19 -10.71 -7.48
C TYR A 213 10.51 -11.69 -8.59
N ASP A 214 10.51 -12.98 -8.27
CA ASP A 214 10.58 -14.10 -9.23
C ASP A 214 9.13 -14.48 -9.59
N LEU A 215 8.79 -14.31 -10.86
CA LEU A 215 7.43 -14.37 -11.37
C LEU A 215 7.16 -15.72 -12.04
N LYS A 216 5.95 -16.23 -11.89
CA LYS A 216 5.51 -17.39 -12.68
C LYS A 216 4.89 -16.88 -13.98
N LYS A 217 5.25 -17.52 -15.10
CA LYS A 217 4.56 -17.30 -16.37
C LYS A 217 3.21 -18.01 -16.31
N LYS A 218 2.17 -17.32 -16.75
CA LYS A 218 0.80 -17.83 -16.77
C LYS A 218 0.24 -17.69 -18.18
N ASP A 219 -0.40 -18.72 -18.70
CA ASP A 219 -1.10 -18.61 -19.98
C ASP A 219 -2.35 -17.75 -19.81
N VAL A 220 -2.33 -16.57 -20.39
CA VAL A 220 -3.43 -15.62 -20.35
C VAL A 220 -4.24 -15.75 -21.63
N THR A 221 -5.49 -16.20 -21.49
CA THR A 221 -6.36 -16.44 -22.63
C THR A 221 -7.36 -15.30 -22.89
N ASP A 222 -7.57 -14.42 -21.92
CA ASP A 222 -8.67 -13.45 -21.95
C ASP A 222 -8.30 -11.99 -21.64
N GLY A 223 -7.05 -11.64 -21.53
CA GLY A 223 -6.60 -10.27 -21.25
C GLY A 223 -6.96 -9.72 -19.87
N SER A 224 -7.41 -10.56 -18.97
CA SER A 224 -7.73 -10.21 -17.60
C SER A 224 -6.48 -9.97 -16.74
N ALA A 225 -5.30 -10.34 -17.22
CA ALA A 225 -4.06 -10.12 -16.51
C ALA A 225 -3.58 -8.68 -16.67
N PHE A 226 -3.39 -8.01 -15.58
CA PHE A 226 -2.82 -6.66 -15.46
C PHE A 226 -1.52 -6.49 -16.26
N TYR A 227 -0.67 -7.49 -16.33
CA TYR A 227 0.52 -7.54 -17.17
C TYR A 227 0.24 -7.35 -18.64
N THR A 228 -0.76 -8.06 -19.15
CA THR A 228 -1.04 -8.12 -20.57
C THR A 228 -1.36 -6.75 -21.11
N ASP A 229 -2.15 -5.97 -20.40
CA ASP A 229 -2.51 -4.62 -20.81
C ASP A 229 -1.33 -3.65 -20.72
N ASN A 230 -0.52 -3.73 -19.68
CA ASN A 230 0.68 -2.90 -19.56
C ASN A 230 1.73 -3.25 -20.63
N LEU A 231 1.96 -4.54 -20.89
CA LEU A 231 2.87 -4.98 -21.92
C LEU A 231 2.42 -4.53 -23.30
N ILE A 232 1.12 -4.65 -23.62
CA ILE A 232 0.54 -4.17 -24.88
C ILE A 232 0.72 -2.67 -25.03
N LYS A 233 0.48 -1.89 -23.97
CA LYS A 233 0.69 -0.45 -23.97
C LYS A 233 2.17 -0.07 -24.14
N MET A 234 3.07 -0.76 -23.43
CA MET A 234 4.52 -0.53 -23.53
C MET A 234 5.06 -0.77 -24.93
N TYR A 235 4.47 -1.68 -25.70
CA TYR A 235 4.85 -1.97 -27.09
C TYR A 235 4.02 -1.21 -28.12
N HIS A 236 3.21 -0.22 -27.70
CA HIS A 236 2.35 0.59 -28.58
C HIS A 236 1.40 -0.22 -29.46
N ARG A 237 0.97 -1.39 -29.01
CA ARG A 237 0.01 -2.21 -29.73
C ARG A 237 -1.41 -1.77 -29.37
N SER A 238 -2.25 -1.65 -30.39
CA SER A 238 -3.66 -1.25 -30.25
C SER A 238 -4.61 -2.45 -30.17
N ASP A 239 -4.12 -3.63 -30.51
CA ASP A 239 -4.83 -4.90 -30.55
C ASP A 239 -4.51 -5.77 -29.33
N LYS A 240 -5.48 -6.49 -28.85
CA LYS A 240 -5.31 -7.44 -27.74
C LYS A 240 -4.64 -8.71 -28.25
N ASP A 241 -3.34 -8.62 -28.54
CA ASP A 241 -2.53 -9.78 -28.96
C ASP A 241 -2.01 -10.53 -27.74
N TYR A 242 -2.83 -11.44 -27.22
CA TYR A 242 -2.49 -12.23 -26.04
C TYR A 242 -1.32 -13.20 -26.28
N ALA A 243 -1.17 -13.71 -27.50
CA ALA A 243 -0.05 -14.57 -27.83
C ALA A 243 1.27 -13.81 -27.72
N PHE A 244 1.29 -12.57 -28.19
CA PHE A 244 2.44 -11.68 -28.04
C PHE A 244 2.71 -11.33 -26.58
N ALA A 245 1.67 -10.99 -25.81
CA ALA A 245 1.83 -10.68 -24.39
C ALA A 245 2.31 -11.89 -23.59
N ASN A 246 1.79 -13.10 -23.86
CA ASN A 246 2.24 -14.33 -23.22
C ASN A 246 3.72 -14.63 -23.54
N ALA A 247 4.16 -14.41 -24.79
CA ALA A 247 5.55 -14.60 -25.16
C ALA A 247 6.52 -13.65 -24.45
N LEU A 248 6.01 -12.47 -24.04
CA LEU A 248 6.79 -11.41 -23.41
C LEU A 248 6.64 -11.32 -21.90
N GLN A 249 5.96 -12.26 -21.26
CA GLN A 249 5.86 -12.26 -19.80
C GLN A 249 7.25 -12.29 -19.16
N PRO A 250 7.55 -11.37 -18.23
CA PRO A 250 8.82 -11.39 -17.53
C PRO A 250 8.92 -12.58 -16.58
N SER A 251 10.14 -13.05 -16.34
CA SER A 251 10.44 -14.07 -15.33
C SER A 251 10.75 -13.45 -13.98
N PHE A 252 11.27 -12.21 -13.97
CA PHE A 252 11.49 -11.47 -12.75
C PHE A 252 11.37 -9.96 -12.98
N LYS A 253 11.17 -9.24 -11.89
CA LYS A 253 11.29 -7.78 -11.85
C LYS A 253 12.11 -7.31 -10.64
N ILE A 254 12.74 -6.16 -10.80
CA ILE A 254 13.45 -5.44 -9.74
C ILE A 254 12.89 -4.05 -9.68
N ASP A 255 12.47 -3.62 -8.49
CA ASP A 255 12.10 -2.24 -8.21
C ASP A 255 13.18 -1.58 -7.35
N ARG A 256 13.46 -0.32 -7.64
CA ARG A 256 14.30 0.56 -6.82
C ARG A 256 13.54 1.85 -6.63
N GLY A 257 13.59 2.41 -5.43
CA GLY A 257 12.84 3.62 -5.17
C GLY A 257 13.41 4.42 -4.03
N PHE A 258 13.02 5.68 -4.02
CA PHE A 258 13.27 6.60 -2.94
C PHE A 258 12.00 7.36 -2.59
N SER A 259 11.92 7.86 -1.37
CA SER A 259 10.89 8.80 -0.96
C SER A 259 11.45 9.92 -0.09
N ILE A 260 10.79 11.06 -0.15
CA ILE A 260 11.05 12.23 0.69
C ILE A 260 9.73 12.71 1.23
N THR A 261 9.67 12.96 2.54
CA THR A 261 8.47 13.48 3.21
C THR A 261 8.81 14.71 4.05
N TYR A 262 7.82 15.52 4.32
CA TYR A 262 7.86 16.60 5.30
C TYR A 262 6.56 16.60 6.10
N GLY A 263 6.69 16.69 7.42
CA GLY A 263 5.56 16.67 8.35
C GLY A 263 4.96 15.27 8.55
N ASN A 264 3.81 15.21 9.21
CA ASN A 264 3.07 13.99 9.47
C ASN A 264 1.70 14.07 8.78
N PHE A 265 1.31 12.99 8.10
CA PHE A 265 -0.03 12.93 7.52
C PHE A 265 -1.10 13.02 8.63
N GLY A 266 -2.12 13.85 8.41
CA GLY A 266 -3.17 14.08 9.41
C GLY A 266 -2.85 15.14 10.49
N ASP A 267 -1.70 15.83 10.38
CA ASP A 267 -1.30 16.90 11.30
C ASP A 267 -0.68 18.07 10.54
N GLY A 268 -1.49 19.10 10.23
CA GLY A 268 -1.06 20.29 9.50
C GLY A 268 -0.60 19.99 8.08
N LEU A 269 0.58 20.50 7.71
CA LEU A 269 1.14 20.34 6.36
C LEU A 269 1.93 19.04 6.24
N TYR A 270 1.51 18.19 5.31
CA TYR A 270 2.23 17.02 4.86
C TYR A 270 2.60 17.14 3.38
N LEU A 271 3.86 16.93 3.07
CA LEU A 271 4.37 16.85 1.70
C LEU A 271 5.04 15.49 1.52
N ALA A 272 4.78 14.85 0.40
CA ALA A 272 5.46 13.61 0.04
C ALA A 272 5.79 13.55 -1.45
N LEU A 273 6.91 12.94 -1.74
CA LEU A 273 7.37 12.60 -3.07
C LEU A 273 7.98 11.21 -3.02
N ASN A 274 7.61 10.35 -3.96
CA ASN A 274 8.33 9.12 -4.23
C ASN A 274 8.67 8.99 -5.70
N GLY A 275 9.75 8.27 -5.98
CA GLY A 275 10.15 7.92 -7.33
C GLY A 275 10.60 6.47 -7.35
N THR A 276 10.15 5.71 -8.35
CA THR A 276 10.53 4.31 -8.54
C THR A 276 11.02 4.04 -9.95
N GLN A 277 11.93 3.09 -10.07
CA GLN A 277 12.39 2.50 -11.31
C GLN A 277 12.14 1.00 -11.24
N THR A 278 11.41 0.47 -12.22
CA THR A 278 11.17 -0.96 -12.38
C THR A 278 11.91 -1.49 -13.60
N LYS A 279 12.65 -2.58 -13.40
CA LYS A 279 13.30 -3.35 -14.46
C LYS A 279 12.68 -4.74 -14.55
N TYR A 280 12.21 -5.09 -15.74
CA TYR A 280 11.83 -6.45 -16.09
C TYR A 280 12.95 -7.11 -16.89
N ASP A 281 13.12 -8.44 -16.76
CA ASP A 281 14.19 -9.19 -17.44
C ASP A 281 14.11 -9.17 -18.97
N ASN A 282 12.90 -9.09 -19.50
CA ASN A 282 12.62 -9.14 -20.94
C ASN A 282 12.57 -7.77 -21.64
N PHE A 283 12.79 -6.66 -20.88
CA PHE A 283 12.83 -5.32 -21.45
C PHE A 283 14.21 -4.69 -21.30
N THR A 284 14.66 -4.01 -22.34
CA THR A 284 15.88 -3.16 -22.29
C THR A 284 15.64 -1.86 -21.55
N ASN A 285 14.44 -1.29 -21.69
CA ASN A 285 14.07 -0.05 -21.06
C ASN A 285 13.49 -0.28 -19.65
N HIS A 286 13.53 0.76 -18.83
CA HIS A 286 12.98 0.77 -17.49
C HIS A 286 11.65 1.50 -17.47
N LEU A 287 10.79 1.07 -16.57
CA LEU A 287 9.59 1.79 -16.20
C LEU A 287 9.94 2.74 -15.04
N TYR A 288 9.55 3.99 -15.17
CA TYR A 288 9.72 5.01 -14.13
C TYR A 288 8.35 5.46 -13.65
N ALA A 289 8.20 5.59 -12.35
CA ALA A 289 7.03 6.20 -11.73
C ALA A 289 7.46 7.32 -10.78
N LEU A 290 6.67 8.37 -10.73
CA LEU A 290 6.85 9.50 -9.83
C LEU A 290 5.49 9.88 -9.27
N GLU A 291 5.42 10.07 -7.97
CA GLU A 291 4.24 10.59 -7.31
C GLU A 291 4.59 11.68 -6.34
N THR A 292 3.72 12.66 -6.25
CA THR A 292 3.84 13.78 -5.31
C THR A 292 2.51 14.04 -4.66
N ILE A 293 2.54 14.37 -3.37
CA ILE A 293 1.37 14.72 -2.58
C ILE A 293 1.67 15.98 -1.78
N ALA A 294 0.69 16.87 -1.73
CA ALA A 294 0.59 17.91 -0.73
C ALA A 294 -0.77 17.79 -0.05
N ASN A 295 -0.76 17.60 1.25
CA ASN A 295 -1.97 17.53 2.08
C ASN A 295 -1.88 18.57 3.19
N TYR A 296 -3.00 19.18 3.51
CA TYR A 296 -3.12 20.04 4.68
C TYR A 296 -4.33 19.63 5.51
N HIS A 297 -4.06 19.27 6.76
CA HIS A 297 -5.09 18.97 7.76
C HIS A 297 -5.34 20.18 8.64
N PHE A 298 -6.57 20.69 8.62
CA PHE A 298 -7.00 21.83 9.42
C PHE A 298 -7.47 21.36 10.80
N GLU A 299 -7.29 22.18 11.82
CA GLU A 299 -7.71 21.88 13.20
C GLU A 299 -9.21 21.58 13.37
N ASN A 300 -10.04 21.98 12.40
CA ASN A 300 -11.47 21.73 12.39
C ASN A 300 -11.88 20.36 11.83
N GLY A 301 -10.91 19.47 11.56
CA GLY A 301 -11.15 18.15 10.99
C GLY A 301 -11.28 18.10 9.46
N PHE A 302 -11.20 19.24 8.78
CA PHE A 302 -11.15 19.27 7.31
C PHE A 302 -9.73 19.02 6.81
N SER A 303 -9.60 18.31 5.69
CA SER A 303 -8.32 18.11 5.00
C SER A 303 -8.48 18.37 3.50
N ALA A 304 -7.44 18.90 2.90
CA ALA A 304 -7.35 19.10 1.45
C ALA A 304 -6.06 18.48 0.92
N THR A 305 -6.16 17.74 -0.17
CA THR A 305 -5.06 17.02 -0.79
C THR A 305 -4.99 17.33 -2.28
N ILE A 306 -3.79 17.54 -2.77
CA ILE A 306 -3.46 17.57 -4.20
C ILE A 306 -2.32 16.60 -4.46
N GLY A 307 -2.41 15.83 -5.53
CA GLY A 307 -1.38 14.88 -5.93
C GLY A 307 -1.17 14.87 -7.42
N TYR A 308 0.03 14.49 -7.84
CA TYR A 308 0.38 14.26 -9.22
C TYR A 308 1.10 12.93 -9.37
N SER A 309 0.63 12.13 -10.36
CA SER A 309 1.18 10.81 -10.67
C SER A 309 1.66 10.77 -12.12
N LEU A 310 2.87 10.30 -12.33
CA LEU A 310 3.50 10.13 -13.63
C LEU A 310 4.05 8.71 -13.75
N LYS A 311 3.71 8.02 -14.86
CA LYS A 311 4.30 6.74 -15.22
C LYS A 311 4.86 6.81 -16.62
N ARG A 312 6.12 6.44 -16.81
CA ARG A 312 6.83 6.55 -18.07
C ARG A 312 7.62 5.28 -18.40
N PHE A 313 7.50 4.82 -19.64
CA PHE A 313 8.33 3.74 -20.17
C PHE A 313 9.04 4.23 -21.43
N ALA A 314 10.37 4.15 -21.46
CA ALA A 314 11.20 4.74 -22.50
C ALA A 314 10.85 6.23 -22.71
N ASP A 315 10.41 6.60 -23.93
CA ASP A 315 10.01 7.95 -24.28
C ASP A 315 8.50 8.19 -24.20
N THR A 316 7.73 7.19 -23.71
CA THR A 316 6.27 7.25 -23.67
C THR A 316 5.76 7.48 -22.26
N ASN A 317 4.90 8.48 -22.09
CA ASN A 317 4.13 8.65 -20.88
C ASN A 317 2.94 7.69 -20.91
N LEU A 318 2.93 6.72 -20.00
CA LEU A 318 1.83 5.76 -19.83
C LEU A 318 0.70 6.34 -18.98
N LEU A 319 1.05 7.20 -18.03
CA LEU A 319 0.12 7.89 -17.14
C LEU A 319 0.65 9.30 -16.87
N SER A 320 -0.24 10.26 -16.79
CA SER A 320 -0.01 11.60 -16.25
C SER A 320 -1.32 12.08 -15.69
N ASP A 321 -1.43 12.11 -14.38
CA ASP A 321 -2.69 12.38 -13.68
C ASP A 321 -2.51 13.40 -12.56
N LEU A 322 -3.52 14.25 -12.40
CA LEU A 322 -3.61 15.24 -11.33
C LEU A 322 -4.84 14.93 -10.49
N THR A 323 -4.64 14.67 -9.22
CA THR A 323 -5.68 14.26 -8.28
C THR A 323 -5.93 15.35 -7.26
N PHE A 324 -7.20 15.61 -6.96
CA PHE A 324 -7.64 16.48 -5.87
C PHE A 324 -8.56 15.70 -4.95
N GLY A 325 -8.39 15.87 -3.66
CA GLY A 325 -9.25 15.28 -2.65
C GLY A 325 -9.51 16.22 -1.51
N THR A 326 -10.68 16.10 -0.91
CA THR A 326 -11.02 16.72 0.36
C THR A 326 -11.64 15.69 1.27
N TYR A 327 -11.36 15.80 2.54
CA TYR A 327 -11.86 14.91 3.57
C TYR A 327 -12.33 15.73 4.77
N TYR A 328 -13.41 15.29 5.40
CA TYR A 328 -13.89 15.87 6.65
C TYR A 328 -14.18 14.78 7.67
N GLN A 329 -13.49 14.83 8.79
CA GLN A 329 -13.68 13.92 9.90
C GLN A 329 -14.79 14.44 10.83
N VAL A 330 -15.94 13.76 10.82
CA VAL A 330 -17.14 14.22 11.55
C VAL A 330 -17.00 13.98 13.04
N MET A 331 -16.36 12.89 13.45
CA MET A 331 -16.15 12.53 14.85
C MET A 331 -14.71 12.10 15.08
N PRO A 332 -14.01 12.74 16.03
CA PRO A 332 -12.66 12.30 16.37
C PRO A 332 -12.64 11.06 17.27
N THR A 333 -13.76 10.66 17.88
CA THR A 333 -13.84 9.53 18.83
C THR A 333 -15.18 8.82 18.74
N PHE A 334 -15.14 7.51 18.61
CA PHE A 334 -16.28 6.63 18.91
C PHE A 334 -16.04 6.07 20.32
N ASN A 335 -16.68 6.67 21.31
CA ASN A 335 -16.68 6.14 22.68
C ASN A 335 -17.89 5.23 22.82
N VAL A 336 -17.65 3.94 23.10
CA VAL A 336 -18.68 2.98 23.52
C VAL A 336 -18.78 3.01 25.03
#